data_95d85317ce123a9fd01c2ac0c6b81c7b
#
_entry.id   95d85317ce123a9fd01c2ac0c6b81c7b
#
_cell.length_a   1.000
_cell.length_b   1.000
_cell.length_c   1.000
_cell.angle_alpha   90.00
_cell.angle_beta   90.00
_cell.angle_gamma   90.00
#
_symmetry.space_group_name_H-M   'P 1'
#
loop_
_entity.id
_entity.type
_entity.pdbx_description
1 polymer ?
#
loop_
_entity_poly.entity_id
_entity_poly.type
_entity_poly.pdbx_seq_one_letter_code
_entity_poly.pdbx_strand_id
1 'polypeptide(L)'
;MDTNILLENGTNELEVLEFTLNNNHYGINVVKIREILAYQPVTPIPNAQPSVEGIFMPRDAMITVINLKQCLSLPVEGEQKGLFIITNFNKLDLAFHVDEVIGIHRVSWADIIEPDSTINAGENGVSTGVIKLDGKLVIILDFEKIVTDISPDTGLKVSDIEERGERQRCDSPILMAEDSPLLSKLITDCLKKSGYTNLNVNNNGKEAWDKLQEYKKEGTVHDKVHCIITDIEMPIMDGHRLTKLVKSDSELKDIPLIIFSSLVNEEMRRKGESLGADAQLTKPEIGQLVDTVDQLIDRAEK
;
A
#
# COMPACT_ATOMS: atom_id res chain seq x y z
N MET A 1 -19.54 -19.08 -14.18
CA MET A 1 -19.76 -17.63 -14.35
C MET A 1 -18.40 -17.01 -14.28
N ASP A 2 -17.87 -16.65 -15.43
CA ASP A 2 -16.57 -15.99 -15.51
C ASP A 2 -16.71 -14.59 -14.91
N THR A 3 -16.18 -14.39 -13.72
CA THR A 3 -16.01 -13.08 -13.13
C THR A 3 -14.86 -12.36 -13.84
N ASN A 4 -15.07 -12.03 -15.09
CA ASN A 4 -14.28 -11.05 -15.80
C ASN A 4 -14.73 -9.65 -15.34
N ILE A 5 -14.53 -9.34 -14.07
CA ILE A 5 -14.53 -7.95 -13.61
C ILE A 5 -13.17 -7.42 -14.04
N LEU A 6 -13.10 -7.06 -15.30
CA LEU A 6 -12.02 -6.28 -15.86
C LEU A 6 -12.01 -4.95 -15.13
N LEU A 7 -11.15 -4.84 -14.13
CA LEU A 7 -10.65 -3.54 -13.71
C LEU A 7 -10.05 -2.94 -14.99
N GLU A 8 -10.76 -2.02 -15.60
CA GLU A 8 -10.23 -1.30 -16.75
C GLU A 8 -8.89 -0.70 -16.36
N ASN A 9 -7.83 -1.03 -17.08
CA ASN A 9 -6.46 -0.69 -16.69
C ASN A 9 -6.30 0.83 -16.53
N GLY A 10 -6.01 1.27 -15.30
CA GLY A 10 -5.71 2.66 -14.96
C GLY A 10 -6.93 3.60 -14.97
N THR A 11 -8.11 3.17 -14.49
CA THR A 11 -9.32 3.99 -14.34
C THR A 11 -9.32 4.88 -13.11
N ASN A 12 -8.36 4.73 -12.21
CA ASN A 12 -8.33 5.43 -10.90
C ASN A 12 -9.49 5.01 -9.98
N GLU A 13 -9.89 3.74 -10.05
CA GLU A 13 -10.96 3.17 -9.24
C GLU A 13 -10.44 2.04 -8.36
N LEU A 14 -11.08 1.84 -7.22
CA LEU A 14 -10.84 0.69 -6.36
C LEU A 14 -12.16 0.05 -5.95
N GLU A 15 -12.12 -1.22 -5.58
CA GLU A 15 -13.23 -1.94 -4.96
C GLU A 15 -12.99 -2.02 -3.46
N VAL A 16 -13.92 -1.47 -2.68
CA VAL A 16 -13.89 -1.44 -1.22
C VAL A 16 -14.90 -2.43 -0.68
N LEU A 17 -14.44 -3.40 0.12
CA LEU A 17 -15.33 -4.21 0.95
C LEU A 17 -15.71 -3.40 2.18
N GLU A 18 -16.99 -3.09 2.32
CA GLU A 18 -17.57 -2.45 3.50
C GLU A 18 -17.87 -3.51 4.56
N PHE A 19 -17.44 -3.25 5.77
CA PHE A 19 -17.70 -4.07 6.95
C PHE A 19 -18.01 -3.21 8.17
N THR A 20 -18.52 -3.81 9.25
CA THR A 20 -18.85 -3.07 10.47
C THR A 20 -18.07 -3.56 11.68
N LEU A 21 -17.80 -2.61 12.59
CA LEU A 21 -17.32 -2.84 13.94
C LEU A 21 -18.16 -1.94 14.88
N ASN A 22 -18.88 -2.54 15.82
CA ASN A 22 -19.76 -1.82 16.75
C ASN A 22 -20.72 -0.85 16.02
N ASN A 23 -21.34 -1.30 14.91
CA ASN A 23 -22.23 -0.54 14.02
C ASN A 23 -21.59 0.65 13.28
N ASN A 24 -20.29 0.87 13.39
CA ASN A 24 -19.58 1.83 12.56
C ASN A 24 -19.08 1.16 11.28
N HIS A 25 -19.03 1.91 10.19
CA HIS A 25 -18.71 1.41 8.87
C HIS A 25 -17.24 1.66 8.52
N TYR A 26 -16.57 0.59 8.10
CA TYR A 26 -15.15 0.59 7.71
C TYR A 26 -14.99 -0.07 6.35
N GLY A 27 -13.88 0.21 5.69
CA GLY A 27 -13.56 -0.33 4.38
C GLY A 27 -12.15 -0.90 4.30
N ILE A 28 -12.01 -1.95 3.49
CA ILE A 28 -10.75 -2.52 3.05
C ILE A 28 -10.77 -2.70 1.54
N ASN A 29 -9.65 -2.43 0.87
CA ASN A 29 -9.51 -2.72 -0.56
C ASN A 29 -9.65 -4.24 -0.82
N VAL A 30 -10.55 -4.61 -1.72
CA VAL A 30 -10.86 -6.01 -2.08
C VAL A 30 -9.61 -6.77 -2.54
N VAL A 31 -8.68 -6.09 -3.19
CA VAL A 31 -7.42 -6.71 -3.67
C VAL A 31 -6.58 -7.30 -2.54
N LYS A 32 -6.72 -6.78 -1.31
CA LYS A 32 -6.03 -7.32 -0.11
C LYS A 32 -6.68 -8.60 0.41
N ILE A 33 -7.91 -8.89 0.00
CA ILE A 33 -8.74 -9.95 0.54
C ILE A 33 -8.51 -11.24 -0.25
N ARG A 34 -8.19 -12.30 0.47
CA ARG A 34 -8.09 -13.64 -0.09
C ARG A 34 -9.42 -14.38 -0.03
N GLU A 35 -10.07 -14.36 1.14
CA GLU A 35 -11.38 -14.99 1.38
C GLU A 35 -12.04 -14.43 2.65
N ILE A 36 -13.34 -14.68 2.78
CA ILE A 36 -14.12 -14.31 3.97
C ILE A 36 -14.68 -15.60 4.55
N LEU A 37 -14.46 -15.84 5.84
CA LEU A 37 -14.93 -17.02 6.55
C LEU A 37 -15.84 -16.63 7.72
N ALA A 38 -16.81 -17.50 8.03
CA ALA A 38 -17.54 -17.39 9.28
C ALA A 38 -16.60 -17.58 10.47
N TYR A 39 -16.91 -16.90 11.58
CA TYR A 39 -16.17 -17.06 12.82
C TYR A 39 -16.00 -18.54 13.19
N GLN A 40 -14.79 -18.91 13.58
CA GLN A 40 -14.42 -20.22 14.08
C GLN A 40 -13.69 -20.07 15.42
N PRO A 41 -13.76 -21.07 16.32
CA PRO A 41 -13.01 -21.00 17.57
C PRO A 41 -11.52 -20.77 17.35
N VAL A 42 -10.98 -19.80 18.08
CA VAL A 42 -9.58 -19.38 18.02
C VAL A 42 -8.83 -19.96 19.21
N THR A 43 -7.64 -20.50 18.98
CA THR A 43 -6.75 -20.96 20.05
C THR A 43 -5.87 -19.80 20.51
N PRO A 44 -6.01 -19.30 21.75
CA PRO A 44 -5.20 -18.19 22.25
C PRO A 44 -3.71 -18.53 22.30
N ILE A 45 -2.85 -17.54 21.99
CA ILE A 45 -1.40 -17.67 22.11
C ILE A 45 -0.95 -16.99 23.42
N PRO A 46 -0.24 -17.71 24.31
CA PRO A 46 0.30 -17.10 25.53
C PRO A 46 1.26 -15.93 25.20
N ASN A 47 1.13 -14.82 25.93
CA ASN A 47 1.95 -13.61 25.77
C ASN A 47 1.90 -12.95 24.39
N ALA A 48 0.87 -13.23 23.57
CA ALA A 48 0.64 -12.49 22.34
C ALA A 48 0.28 -11.02 22.64
N GLN A 49 0.44 -10.16 21.63
CA GLN A 49 -0.03 -8.78 21.74
C GLN A 49 -1.55 -8.72 21.99
N PRO A 50 -2.06 -7.70 22.69
CA PRO A 50 -3.49 -7.62 23.02
C PRO A 50 -4.43 -7.73 21.81
N SER A 51 -4.03 -7.17 20.66
CA SER A 51 -4.80 -7.22 19.42
C SER A 51 -4.82 -8.60 18.74
N VAL A 52 -3.98 -9.54 19.17
CA VAL A 52 -3.94 -10.92 18.64
C VAL A 52 -4.89 -11.80 19.44
N GLU A 53 -6.01 -12.23 18.85
CA GLU A 53 -6.94 -13.18 19.49
C GLU A 53 -6.33 -14.59 19.66
N GLY A 54 -5.48 -14.97 18.72
CA GLY A 54 -4.85 -16.28 18.69
C GLY A 54 -4.65 -16.80 17.26
N ILE A 55 -4.73 -18.12 17.11
CA ILE A 55 -4.60 -18.81 15.82
C ILE A 55 -5.80 -19.71 15.55
N PHE A 56 -6.14 -19.87 14.28
CA PHE A 56 -7.02 -20.93 13.81
C PHE A 56 -6.44 -21.59 12.55
N MET A 57 -6.98 -22.76 12.20
CA MET A 57 -6.39 -23.56 11.12
C MET A 57 -7.48 -23.95 10.10
N PRO A 58 -7.82 -23.07 9.15
CA PRO A 58 -8.66 -23.45 8.03
C PRO A 58 -7.82 -24.25 7.02
N ARG A 59 -8.28 -25.44 6.63
CA ARG A 59 -7.67 -26.22 5.54
C ARG A 59 -6.14 -26.42 5.67
N ASP A 60 -5.66 -26.80 6.84
CA ASP A 60 -4.25 -27.09 7.15
C ASP A 60 -3.28 -25.87 7.11
N ALA A 61 -3.76 -24.66 6.91
CA ALA A 61 -2.96 -23.44 7.03
C ALA A 61 -3.20 -22.78 8.39
N MET A 62 -2.13 -22.53 9.14
CA MET A 62 -2.19 -21.79 10.41
C MET A 62 -2.26 -20.29 10.13
N ILE A 63 -3.33 -19.65 10.59
CA ILE A 63 -3.57 -18.20 10.37
C ILE A 63 -3.72 -17.51 11.72
N THR A 64 -3.02 -16.39 11.89
CA THR A 64 -3.16 -15.52 13.07
C THR A 64 -4.40 -14.67 12.95
N VAL A 65 -5.19 -14.62 14.02
CA VAL A 65 -6.42 -13.83 14.11
C VAL A 65 -6.17 -12.52 14.84
N ILE A 66 -6.51 -11.42 14.21
CA ILE A 66 -6.36 -10.06 14.71
C ILE A 66 -7.75 -9.49 15.04
N ASN A 67 -7.92 -9.02 16.25
CA ASN A 67 -9.12 -8.29 16.68
C ASN A 67 -9.05 -6.82 16.25
N LEU A 68 -9.75 -6.46 15.19
CA LEU A 68 -9.74 -5.08 14.70
C LEU A 68 -10.31 -4.08 15.71
N LYS A 69 -11.29 -4.49 16.55
CA LYS A 69 -11.82 -3.60 17.59
C LYS A 69 -10.71 -3.18 18.55
N GLN A 70 -9.85 -4.12 18.95
CA GLN A 70 -8.71 -3.82 19.83
C GLN A 70 -7.67 -2.95 19.13
N CYS A 71 -7.37 -3.20 17.86
CA CYS A 71 -6.47 -2.35 17.08
C CYS A 71 -6.96 -0.89 17.02
N LEU A 72 -8.29 -0.72 16.91
CA LEU A 72 -8.93 0.61 16.82
C LEU A 72 -9.33 1.17 18.19
N SER A 73 -8.93 0.54 19.29
CA SER A 73 -9.32 0.93 20.66
C SER A 73 -10.83 1.03 20.87
N LEU A 74 -11.60 0.20 20.15
CA LEU A 74 -13.05 0.10 20.30
C LEU A 74 -13.43 -0.88 21.41
N PRO A 75 -14.58 -0.70 22.09
CA PRO A 75 -15.06 -1.65 23.07
C PRO A 75 -15.24 -3.05 22.45
N VAL A 76 -14.74 -4.07 23.18
CA VAL A 76 -14.96 -5.48 22.82
C VAL A 76 -16.00 -6.03 23.79
N GLU A 77 -17.25 -6.11 23.37
CA GLU A 77 -18.37 -6.56 24.18
C GLU A 77 -19.04 -7.79 23.52
N GLY A 78 -19.56 -8.70 24.37
CA GLY A 78 -20.41 -9.80 23.94
C GLY A 78 -19.68 -11.08 23.53
N GLU A 79 -20.47 -12.03 22.99
CA GLU A 79 -19.93 -13.30 22.46
C GLU A 79 -19.12 -13.03 21.17
N GLN A 80 -18.02 -13.76 21.03
CA GLN A 80 -17.21 -13.74 19.80
C GLN A 80 -18.03 -14.36 18.66
N LYS A 81 -18.58 -13.50 17.83
CA LYS A 81 -19.35 -13.81 16.62
C LYS A 81 -18.89 -12.89 15.53
N GLY A 82 -19.20 -13.20 14.29
CA GLY A 82 -18.88 -12.36 13.16
C GLY A 82 -18.20 -13.12 12.03
N LEU A 83 -17.26 -12.46 11.38
CA LEU A 83 -16.58 -12.96 10.20
C LEU A 83 -15.08 -12.71 10.31
N PHE A 84 -14.32 -13.54 9.63
CA PHE A 84 -12.90 -13.35 9.41
C PHE A 84 -12.67 -12.89 7.98
N ILE A 85 -12.06 -11.72 7.81
CA ILE A 85 -11.52 -11.26 6.52
C ILE A 85 -10.09 -11.76 6.46
N ILE A 86 -9.83 -12.78 5.62
CA ILE A 86 -8.50 -13.35 5.41
C ILE A 86 -7.78 -12.52 4.36
N THR A 87 -6.59 -12.06 4.72
CA THR A 87 -5.75 -11.24 3.86
C THR A 87 -4.36 -11.85 3.73
N ASN A 88 -3.63 -11.44 2.69
CA ASN A 88 -2.22 -11.75 2.55
C ASN A 88 -1.43 -10.45 2.44
N PHE A 89 -0.67 -10.13 3.47
CA PHE A 89 0.26 -9.00 3.50
C PHE A 89 1.70 -9.51 3.55
N ASN A 90 2.51 -9.12 2.59
CA ASN A 90 3.93 -9.46 2.61
C ASN A 90 4.20 -10.96 2.80
N LYS A 91 3.41 -11.82 2.16
CA LYS A 91 3.46 -13.29 2.30
C LYS A 91 3.01 -13.82 3.67
N LEU A 92 2.43 -12.97 4.52
CA LEU A 92 1.86 -13.33 5.81
C LEU A 92 0.33 -13.41 5.70
N ASP A 93 -0.24 -14.57 5.96
CA ASP A 93 -1.69 -14.76 6.01
C ASP A 93 -2.21 -14.32 7.39
N LEU A 94 -3.15 -13.37 7.41
CA LEU A 94 -3.79 -12.83 8.60
C LEU A 94 -5.30 -12.87 8.46
N ALA A 95 -5.99 -13.08 9.56
CA ALA A 95 -7.45 -13.00 9.64
C ALA A 95 -7.86 -11.81 10.50
N PHE A 96 -8.60 -10.89 9.95
CA PHE A 96 -9.15 -9.75 10.69
C PHE A 96 -10.57 -10.06 11.12
N HIS A 97 -10.80 -10.05 12.44
CA HIS A 97 -12.12 -10.30 13.01
C HIS A 97 -12.98 -9.04 12.93
N VAL A 98 -14.14 -9.16 12.27
CA VAL A 98 -15.14 -8.10 12.06
C VAL A 98 -16.53 -8.58 12.46
N ASP A 99 -17.47 -7.64 12.70
CA ASP A 99 -18.84 -8.01 13.09
C ASP A 99 -19.64 -8.52 11.88
N GLU A 100 -19.70 -7.72 10.81
CA GLU A 100 -20.47 -8.04 9.60
C GLU A 100 -19.74 -7.52 8.36
N VAL A 101 -19.95 -8.18 7.24
CA VAL A 101 -19.59 -7.71 5.91
C VAL A 101 -20.87 -7.26 5.22
N ILE A 102 -20.89 -6.01 4.75
CA ILE A 102 -22.06 -5.39 4.13
C ILE A 102 -22.08 -5.63 2.63
N GLY A 103 -20.97 -5.35 1.93
CA GLY A 103 -20.89 -5.52 0.49
C GLY A 103 -19.64 -4.91 -0.11
N ILE A 104 -19.52 -5.02 -1.43
CA ILE A 104 -18.42 -4.44 -2.20
C ILE A 104 -18.94 -3.23 -2.96
N HIS A 105 -18.22 -2.12 -2.86
CA HIS A 105 -18.51 -0.87 -3.54
C HIS A 105 -17.36 -0.47 -4.45
N ARG A 106 -17.68 -0.06 -5.67
CA ARG A 106 -16.69 0.51 -6.60
C ARG A 106 -16.66 2.02 -6.40
N VAL A 107 -15.48 2.55 -6.09
CA VAL A 107 -15.28 3.97 -5.78
C VAL A 107 -14.09 4.51 -6.54
N SER A 108 -14.12 5.81 -6.86
CA SER A 108 -12.96 6.49 -7.42
C SER A 108 -12.01 6.93 -6.31
N TRP A 109 -10.70 6.81 -6.52
CA TRP A 109 -9.70 7.40 -5.63
C TRP A 109 -9.89 8.92 -5.47
N ALA A 110 -10.47 9.59 -6.47
CA ALA A 110 -10.77 11.02 -6.41
C ALA A 110 -11.93 11.36 -5.45
N ASP A 111 -12.76 10.38 -5.09
CA ASP A 111 -13.89 10.55 -4.17
C ASP A 111 -13.49 10.24 -2.71
N ILE A 112 -12.27 9.77 -2.48
CA ILE A 112 -11.72 9.50 -1.16
C ILE A 112 -11.25 10.82 -0.56
N ILE A 113 -11.86 11.18 0.57
CA ILE A 113 -11.51 12.37 1.34
C ILE A 113 -10.37 11.98 2.28
N GLU A 114 -9.23 12.64 2.16
CA GLU A 114 -8.13 12.47 3.10
C GLU A 114 -8.56 12.97 4.50
N PRO A 115 -8.32 12.18 5.57
CA PRO A 115 -8.58 12.64 6.92
C PRO A 115 -7.65 13.83 7.23
N ASP A 116 -8.22 14.92 7.72
CA ASP A 116 -7.39 16.03 8.17
C ASP A 116 -6.57 15.65 9.43
N SER A 117 -5.60 16.49 9.79
CA SER A 117 -4.71 16.25 10.93
C SER A 117 -5.43 16.16 12.28
N THR A 118 -6.71 16.56 12.37
CA THR A 118 -7.51 16.44 13.59
C THR A 118 -8.12 15.05 13.75
N ILE A 119 -8.38 14.36 12.64
CA ILE A 119 -8.92 12.99 12.61
C ILE A 119 -7.77 11.98 12.76
N ASN A 120 -6.66 12.22 12.10
CA ASN A 120 -5.42 11.42 12.19
C ASN A 120 -4.43 12.05 13.20
N ALA A 121 -4.91 12.68 14.26
CA ALA A 121 -4.08 13.35 15.25
C ALA A 121 -3.18 12.35 15.98
N GLY A 122 -1.92 12.27 15.55
CA GLY A 122 -0.85 11.50 16.18
C GLY A 122 -0.31 10.36 15.31
N GLU A 123 0.79 9.77 15.77
CA GLU A 123 1.49 8.65 15.15
C GLU A 123 0.63 7.36 15.02
N ASN A 124 -0.54 7.33 15.64
CA ASN A 124 -1.44 6.18 15.73
C ASN A 124 -2.63 6.19 14.75
N GLY A 125 -2.74 7.18 13.86
CA GLY A 125 -3.81 7.20 12.87
C GLY A 125 -3.75 5.98 11.95
N VAL A 126 -4.83 5.20 11.85
CA VAL A 126 -4.93 3.99 11.01
C VAL A 126 -5.98 4.15 9.91
N SER A 127 -6.24 5.37 9.47
CA SER A 127 -7.19 5.69 8.41
C SER A 127 -6.46 6.30 7.22
N THR A 128 -6.64 5.73 6.02
CA THR A 128 -6.13 6.28 4.76
C THR A 128 -7.11 7.21 4.09
N GLY A 129 -8.41 7.11 4.40
CA GLY A 129 -9.43 7.93 3.76
C GLY A 129 -10.82 7.74 4.34
N VAL A 130 -11.71 8.61 3.92
CA VAL A 130 -13.15 8.54 4.24
C VAL A 130 -13.94 8.65 2.94
N ILE A 131 -14.89 7.75 2.72
CA ILE A 131 -15.82 7.81 1.60
C ILE A 131 -17.25 7.94 2.10
N LYS A 132 -18.10 8.53 1.28
CA LYS A 132 -19.53 8.63 1.57
C LYS A 132 -20.30 7.67 0.67
N LEU A 133 -20.90 6.62 1.27
CA LEU A 133 -21.72 5.62 0.58
C LEU A 133 -23.13 5.65 1.14
N ASP A 134 -24.13 5.85 0.29
CA ASP A 134 -25.57 5.86 0.64
C ASP A 134 -25.89 6.73 1.88
N GLY A 135 -25.22 7.87 2.01
CA GLY A 135 -25.40 8.81 3.11
C GLY A 135 -24.67 8.46 4.39
N LYS A 136 -23.93 7.35 4.44
CA LYS A 136 -23.06 6.93 5.54
C LYS A 136 -21.60 7.26 5.25
N LEU A 137 -20.83 7.49 6.31
CA LEU A 137 -19.39 7.60 6.21
C LEU A 137 -18.75 6.23 6.43
N VAL A 138 -17.88 5.81 5.50
CA VAL A 138 -17.11 4.59 5.59
C VAL A 138 -15.64 4.98 5.69
N ILE A 139 -14.97 4.56 6.76
CA ILE A 139 -13.56 4.86 7.03
C ILE A 139 -12.71 3.77 6.38
N ILE A 140 -11.86 4.12 5.43
CA ILE A 140 -10.91 3.19 4.84
C ILE A 140 -9.73 3.06 5.79
N LEU A 141 -9.44 1.81 6.22
CA LEU A 141 -8.38 1.53 7.18
C LEU A 141 -7.04 1.24 6.48
N ASP A 142 -5.97 1.72 7.10
CA ASP A 142 -4.59 1.38 6.76
C ASP A 142 -4.21 0.04 7.39
N PHE A 143 -4.47 -1.04 6.67
CA PHE A 143 -4.13 -2.39 7.12
C PHE A 143 -2.63 -2.64 7.15
N GLU A 144 -1.84 -1.95 6.34
CA GLU A 144 -0.38 -2.06 6.34
C GLU A 144 0.18 -1.54 7.65
N LYS A 145 -0.30 -0.37 8.07
CA LYS A 145 0.07 0.20 9.35
C LYS A 145 -0.38 -0.69 10.51
N ILE A 146 -1.64 -1.18 10.49
CA ILE A 146 -2.14 -2.10 11.52
C ILE A 146 -1.24 -3.33 11.63
N VAL A 147 -0.86 -3.95 10.52
CA VAL A 147 0.03 -5.13 10.50
C VAL A 147 1.43 -4.78 11.01
N THR A 148 1.98 -3.64 10.60
CA THR A 148 3.31 -3.18 11.04
C THR A 148 3.33 -2.88 12.54
N ASP A 149 2.27 -2.30 13.08
CA ASP A 149 2.14 -2.01 14.53
C ASP A 149 2.06 -3.32 15.36
N ILE A 150 1.45 -4.38 14.80
CA ILE A 150 1.36 -5.69 15.45
C ILE A 150 2.66 -6.48 15.31
N SER A 151 3.29 -6.44 14.15
CA SER A 151 4.50 -7.18 13.83
C SER A 151 5.51 -6.28 13.09
N PRO A 152 6.29 -5.49 13.83
CA PRO A 152 7.28 -4.58 13.25
C PRO A 152 8.32 -5.28 12.35
N ASP A 153 8.57 -6.56 12.60
CA ASP A 153 9.47 -7.39 11.78
C ASP A 153 8.96 -7.68 10.36
N THR A 154 7.67 -7.45 10.10
CA THR A 154 7.06 -7.60 8.77
C THR A 154 7.17 -6.33 7.91
N GLY A 155 7.54 -5.23 8.51
CA GLY A 155 7.79 -3.95 7.84
C GLY A 155 9.15 -3.91 7.13
N LEU A 156 9.45 -2.75 6.55
CA LEU A 156 10.73 -2.47 5.89
C LEU A 156 11.89 -2.60 6.89
N LYS A 157 12.84 -3.52 6.61
CA LYS A 157 14.03 -3.71 7.43
C LYS A 157 15.19 -2.86 6.92
N VAL A 158 15.51 -1.81 7.64
CA VAL A 158 16.70 -0.96 7.37
C VAL A 158 18.00 -1.75 7.54
N SER A 159 18.00 -2.83 8.36
CA SER A 159 19.13 -3.74 8.55
C SER A 159 19.64 -4.36 7.25
N ASP A 160 18.76 -4.63 6.29
CA ASP A 160 19.14 -5.27 5.01
C ASP A 160 20.05 -4.38 4.15
N ILE A 161 20.17 -3.10 4.48
CA ILE A 161 21.04 -2.13 3.81
C ILE A 161 22.35 -1.95 4.55
N GLU A 162 22.37 -2.09 5.89
CA GLU A 162 23.57 -1.93 6.71
C GLU A 162 24.64 -2.99 6.38
N GLU A 163 24.25 -4.15 5.88
CA GLU A 163 25.16 -5.22 5.44
C GLU A 163 25.89 -4.92 4.12
N ARG A 164 25.47 -3.89 3.35
CA ARG A 164 26.00 -3.60 2.01
C ARG A 164 27.22 -2.67 1.97
N GLY A 165 27.63 -2.10 3.11
CA GLY A 165 28.75 -1.17 3.21
C GLY A 165 28.46 0.25 2.71
N GLU A 166 29.40 1.16 2.88
CA GLU A 166 29.28 2.54 2.38
C GLU A 166 29.31 2.56 0.85
N ARG A 167 28.27 3.15 0.23
CA ARG A 167 28.18 3.37 -1.20
C ARG A 167 28.63 4.78 -1.58
N GLN A 168 29.16 4.92 -2.78
CA GLN A 168 29.45 6.23 -3.33
C GLN A 168 28.14 7.02 -3.47
N ARG A 169 28.22 8.32 -3.19
CA ARG A 169 27.10 9.24 -3.37
C ARG A 169 26.65 9.26 -4.83
N CYS A 170 25.34 9.12 -5.05
CA CYS A 170 24.70 9.22 -6.34
C CYS A 170 23.72 10.42 -6.31
N ASP A 171 23.94 11.39 -7.18
CA ASP A 171 23.10 12.59 -7.27
C ASP A 171 21.96 12.42 -8.30
N SER A 172 21.80 11.24 -8.89
CA SER A 172 20.69 10.95 -9.82
C SER A 172 19.33 11.22 -9.16
N PRO A 173 18.52 12.11 -9.76
CA PRO A 173 17.27 12.51 -9.14
C PRO A 173 16.20 11.41 -9.26
N ILE A 174 15.60 11.07 -8.14
CA ILE A 174 14.50 10.10 -8.04
C ILE A 174 13.23 10.82 -7.59
N LEU A 175 12.14 10.62 -8.32
CA LEU A 175 10.81 11.06 -7.93
C LEU A 175 10.06 9.91 -7.29
N MET A 176 9.52 10.12 -6.10
CA MET A 176 8.78 9.12 -5.34
C MET A 176 7.36 9.59 -5.07
N ALA A 177 6.38 8.67 -5.17
CA ALA A 177 5.00 8.85 -4.75
C ALA A 177 4.64 7.79 -3.72
N GLU A 178 4.32 8.22 -2.49
CA GLU A 178 3.99 7.37 -1.34
C GLU A 178 3.14 8.19 -0.35
N ASP A 179 1.95 7.73 -0.01
CA ASP A 179 1.01 8.45 0.84
C ASP A 179 1.25 8.23 2.35
N SER A 180 1.87 7.11 2.73
CA SER A 180 2.22 6.84 4.12
C SER A 180 3.47 7.63 4.55
N PRO A 181 3.37 8.60 5.49
CA PRO A 181 4.53 9.37 5.95
C PRO A 181 5.62 8.48 6.57
N LEU A 182 5.21 7.40 7.25
CA LEU A 182 6.13 6.45 7.85
C LEU A 182 6.92 5.69 6.79
N LEU A 183 6.22 5.10 5.81
CA LEU A 183 6.85 4.33 4.73
C LEU A 183 7.69 5.23 3.83
N SER A 184 7.18 6.41 3.49
CA SER A 184 7.90 7.43 2.73
C SER A 184 9.24 7.79 3.40
N LYS A 185 9.23 8.00 4.72
CA LYS A 185 10.45 8.26 5.49
C LYS A 185 11.39 7.05 5.47
N LEU A 186 10.89 5.85 5.72
CA LEU A 186 11.71 4.63 5.71
C LEU A 186 12.37 4.39 4.35
N ILE A 187 11.62 4.49 3.25
CA ILE A 187 12.15 4.34 1.89
C ILE A 187 13.20 5.41 1.61
N THR A 188 12.90 6.67 1.97
CA THR A 188 13.82 7.80 1.80
C THR A 188 15.12 7.60 2.58
N ASP A 189 15.03 7.18 3.84
CA ASP A 189 16.20 6.91 4.68
C ASP A 189 17.04 5.76 4.12
N CYS A 190 16.40 4.72 3.59
CA CYS A 190 17.05 3.61 2.93
C CYS A 190 17.78 4.04 1.64
N LEU A 191 17.12 4.80 0.77
CA LEU A 191 17.74 5.32 -0.46
C LEU A 191 18.92 6.24 -0.14
N LYS A 192 18.81 7.13 0.87
CA LYS A 192 19.88 8.01 1.32
C LYS A 192 21.07 7.23 1.86
N LYS A 193 20.85 6.21 2.69
CA LYS A 193 21.91 5.31 3.17
C LYS A 193 22.59 4.57 2.02
N SER A 194 21.86 4.29 0.95
CA SER A 194 22.36 3.68 -0.28
C SER A 194 23.05 4.66 -1.24
N GLY A 195 23.22 5.93 -0.85
CA GLY A 195 23.94 6.95 -1.61
C GLY A 195 23.06 7.90 -2.43
N TYR A 196 21.77 7.63 -2.59
CA TYR A 196 20.85 8.52 -3.33
C TYR A 196 20.45 9.71 -2.47
N THR A 197 20.86 10.91 -2.86
CA THR A 197 20.63 12.14 -2.08
C THR A 197 19.63 13.09 -2.68
N ASN A 198 19.31 12.95 -3.97
CA ASN A 198 18.40 13.82 -4.70
C ASN A 198 17.03 13.14 -4.84
N LEU A 199 16.22 13.23 -3.79
CA LEU A 199 14.91 12.58 -3.71
C LEU A 199 13.80 13.63 -3.69
N ASN A 200 12.87 13.53 -4.64
CA ASN A 200 11.65 14.34 -4.69
C ASN A 200 10.47 13.46 -4.24
N VAL A 201 9.92 13.74 -3.07
CA VAL A 201 8.86 12.96 -2.43
C VAL A 201 7.53 13.66 -2.61
N ASN A 202 6.52 12.91 -3.05
CA ASN A 202 5.15 13.37 -3.28
C ASN A 202 4.19 12.45 -2.51
N ASN A 203 3.10 12.99 -1.97
CA ASN A 203 2.19 12.25 -1.10
C ASN A 203 1.14 11.41 -1.86
N ASN A 204 1.04 11.57 -3.17
CA ASN A 204 0.13 10.81 -4.03
C ASN A 204 0.54 10.90 -5.49
N GLY A 205 -0.08 10.07 -6.33
CA GLY A 205 0.21 10.05 -7.76
C GLY A 205 -0.12 11.35 -8.49
N LYS A 206 -1.09 12.13 -7.99
CA LYS A 206 -1.47 13.42 -8.61
C LYS A 206 -0.38 14.47 -8.42
N GLU A 207 0.16 14.61 -7.21
CA GLU A 207 1.27 15.53 -6.94
C GLU A 207 2.50 15.15 -7.77
N ALA A 208 2.84 13.86 -7.83
CA ALA A 208 3.92 13.34 -8.66
C ALA A 208 3.70 13.67 -10.14
N TRP A 209 2.49 13.46 -10.67
CA TRP A 209 2.14 13.80 -12.04
C TRP A 209 2.24 15.28 -12.32
N ASP A 210 1.71 16.12 -11.43
CA ASP A 210 1.77 17.58 -11.61
C ASP A 210 3.22 18.07 -11.60
N LYS A 211 4.08 17.49 -10.77
CA LYS A 211 5.51 17.78 -10.74
C LYS A 211 6.22 17.38 -12.03
N LEU A 212 5.90 16.21 -12.58
CA LEU A 212 6.41 15.79 -13.88
C LEU A 212 5.99 16.74 -15.00
N GLN A 213 4.72 17.21 -14.99
CA GLN A 213 4.22 18.18 -15.96
C GLN A 213 4.87 19.56 -15.80
N GLU A 214 5.22 19.98 -14.58
CA GLU A 214 5.99 21.19 -14.33
C GLU A 214 7.38 21.09 -14.98
N TYR A 215 8.14 20.03 -14.68
CA TYR A 215 9.48 19.79 -15.24
C TYR A 215 9.47 19.66 -16.77
N LYS A 216 8.41 19.04 -17.31
CA LYS A 216 8.22 18.93 -18.75
C LYS A 216 8.02 20.30 -19.42
N LYS A 217 7.19 21.18 -18.83
CA LYS A 217 7.00 22.56 -19.31
C LYS A 217 8.27 23.39 -19.27
N GLU A 218 9.14 23.14 -18.31
CA GLU A 218 10.45 23.77 -18.17
C GLU A 218 11.50 23.18 -19.13
N GLY A 219 11.24 22.05 -19.77
CA GLY A 219 12.19 21.32 -20.59
C GLY A 219 13.33 20.65 -19.79
N THR A 220 13.12 20.43 -18.48
CA THR A 220 14.14 19.94 -17.53
C THR A 220 13.86 18.55 -16.99
N VAL A 221 12.83 17.85 -17.49
CA VAL A 221 12.36 16.60 -16.90
C VAL A 221 13.44 15.52 -16.83
N HIS A 222 14.26 15.38 -17.88
CA HIS A 222 15.33 14.37 -17.89
C HIS A 222 16.53 14.75 -17.01
N ASP A 223 16.70 16.02 -16.66
CA ASP A 223 17.70 16.47 -15.69
C ASP A 223 17.19 16.33 -14.24
N LYS A 224 15.86 16.28 -14.06
CA LYS A 224 15.19 16.32 -12.76
C LYS A 224 14.62 14.97 -12.32
N VAL A 225 14.49 13.98 -13.22
CA VAL A 225 13.92 12.66 -12.90
C VAL A 225 14.61 11.60 -13.73
N HIS A 226 15.44 10.79 -13.08
CA HIS A 226 16.10 9.63 -13.68
C HIS A 226 15.39 8.30 -13.36
N CYS A 227 14.58 8.27 -12.29
CA CYS A 227 13.76 7.13 -11.93
C CYS A 227 12.52 7.59 -11.18
N ILE A 228 11.41 6.87 -11.37
CA ILE A 228 10.17 7.07 -10.64
C ILE A 228 9.92 5.84 -9.77
N ILE A 229 9.59 6.04 -8.49
CA ILE A 229 9.15 4.99 -7.57
C ILE A 229 7.74 5.35 -7.14
N THR A 230 6.77 4.44 -7.27
CA THR A 230 5.40 4.71 -6.87
C THR A 230 4.80 3.55 -6.08
N ASP A 231 4.07 3.86 -5.01
CA ASP A 231 3.11 2.92 -4.45
C ASP A 231 1.91 2.75 -5.39
N ILE A 232 1.10 1.71 -5.19
CA ILE A 232 -0.17 1.50 -5.89
C ILE A 232 -1.30 2.24 -5.17
N GLU A 233 -1.46 2.02 -3.87
CA GLU A 233 -2.59 2.54 -3.10
C GLU A 233 -2.29 3.94 -2.57
N MET A 234 -2.74 4.94 -3.29
CA MET A 234 -2.64 6.33 -2.88
C MET A 234 -3.95 7.07 -3.15
N PRO A 235 -4.37 8.00 -2.27
CA PRO A 235 -5.55 8.83 -2.50
C PRO A 235 -5.38 9.72 -3.75
N ILE A 236 -6.49 10.24 -4.25
CA ILE A 236 -6.58 11.15 -5.41
C ILE A 236 -6.15 10.49 -6.72
N MET A 237 -4.96 9.89 -6.79
CA MET A 237 -4.45 9.17 -7.96
C MET A 237 -3.58 7.98 -7.53
N ASP A 238 -4.00 6.78 -7.92
CA ASP A 238 -3.26 5.54 -7.68
C ASP A 238 -1.99 5.41 -8.56
N GLY A 239 -1.08 4.51 -8.13
CA GLY A 239 0.18 4.29 -8.85
C GLY A 239 0.02 3.65 -10.22
N HIS A 240 -1.02 2.87 -10.46
CA HIS A 240 -1.30 2.33 -11.80
C HIS A 240 -1.73 3.42 -12.77
N ARG A 241 -2.56 4.37 -12.30
CA ARG A 241 -2.94 5.54 -13.09
C ARG A 241 -1.73 6.41 -13.41
N LEU A 242 -0.88 6.66 -12.41
CA LEU A 242 0.38 7.39 -12.62
C LEU A 242 1.26 6.67 -13.65
N THR A 243 1.45 5.35 -13.51
CA THR A 243 2.23 4.52 -14.46
C THR A 243 1.69 4.65 -15.87
N LYS A 244 0.37 4.51 -16.07
CA LYS A 244 -0.28 4.66 -17.37
C LYS A 244 -0.03 6.02 -17.99
N LEU A 245 -0.17 7.09 -17.21
CA LEU A 245 0.06 8.46 -17.70
C LEU A 245 1.51 8.68 -18.11
N VAL A 246 2.47 8.25 -17.27
CA VAL A 246 3.91 8.35 -17.56
C VAL A 246 4.27 7.57 -18.81
N LYS A 247 3.87 6.28 -18.89
CA LYS A 247 4.25 5.40 -20.00
C LYS A 247 3.50 5.69 -21.31
N SER A 248 2.42 6.45 -21.27
CA SER A 248 1.70 6.92 -22.46
C SER A 248 2.17 8.30 -22.97
N ASP A 249 2.96 9.02 -22.19
CA ASP A 249 3.48 10.34 -22.57
C ASP A 249 4.79 10.20 -23.37
N SER A 250 4.88 10.86 -24.50
CA SER A 250 6.02 10.73 -25.44
C SER A 250 7.37 11.16 -24.86
N GLU A 251 7.37 12.08 -23.90
CA GLU A 251 8.59 12.60 -23.27
C GLU A 251 8.93 11.91 -21.94
N LEU A 252 7.94 11.25 -21.29
CA LEU A 252 8.13 10.62 -19.99
C LEU A 252 8.27 9.09 -20.07
N LYS A 253 7.80 8.45 -21.14
CA LYS A 253 7.71 6.98 -21.26
C LYS A 253 9.04 6.26 -21.07
N ASP A 254 10.14 6.90 -21.43
CA ASP A 254 11.48 6.31 -21.36
C ASP A 254 12.12 6.47 -19.96
N ILE A 255 11.50 7.26 -19.05
CA ILE A 255 11.94 7.34 -17.67
C ILE A 255 11.61 6.01 -16.96
N PRO A 256 12.60 5.32 -16.35
CA PRO A 256 12.37 4.13 -15.57
C PRO A 256 11.34 4.34 -14.46
N LEU A 257 10.36 3.42 -14.34
CA LEU A 257 9.32 3.47 -13.34
C LEU A 257 9.19 2.14 -12.62
N ILE A 258 9.33 2.19 -11.29
CA ILE A 258 9.23 1.05 -10.38
C ILE A 258 7.93 1.18 -9.57
N ILE A 259 7.11 0.15 -9.58
CA ILE A 259 6.01 -0.01 -8.63
C ILE A 259 6.59 -0.70 -7.39
N PHE A 260 6.48 -0.06 -6.23
CA PHE A 260 6.95 -0.58 -4.95
C PHE A 260 5.81 -0.56 -3.94
N SER A 261 5.14 -1.71 -3.77
CA SER A 261 3.90 -1.80 -3.01
C SER A 261 3.80 -3.09 -2.21
N SER A 262 3.03 -3.08 -1.12
CA SER A 262 2.64 -4.29 -0.39
C SER A 262 1.60 -5.13 -1.14
N LEU A 263 0.94 -4.55 -2.15
CA LEU A 263 -0.04 -5.21 -3.02
C LEU A 263 0.61 -5.82 -4.27
N VAL A 264 1.42 -6.86 -4.11
CA VAL A 264 1.96 -7.58 -5.26
C VAL A 264 1.43 -9.01 -5.29
N ASN A 265 0.24 -9.17 -5.85
CA ASN A 265 -0.26 -10.47 -6.28
C ASN A 265 -0.06 -10.64 -7.81
N GLU A 266 -0.30 -11.84 -8.33
CA GLU A 266 -0.16 -12.16 -9.76
C GLU A 266 -0.98 -11.22 -10.67
N GLU A 267 -2.18 -10.83 -10.26
CA GLU A 267 -3.06 -9.96 -11.02
C GLU A 267 -2.52 -8.53 -11.08
N MET A 268 -2.11 -7.97 -9.93
CA MET A 268 -1.49 -6.65 -9.85
C MET A 268 -0.19 -6.59 -10.64
N ARG A 269 0.60 -7.67 -10.59
CA ARG A 269 1.82 -7.78 -11.36
C ARG A 269 1.57 -7.72 -12.85
N ARG A 270 0.62 -8.53 -13.36
CA ARG A 270 0.22 -8.49 -14.77
C ARG A 270 -0.31 -7.13 -15.19
N LYS A 271 -1.07 -6.47 -14.30
CA LYS A 271 -1.60 -5.12 -14.54
C LYS A 271 -0.47 -4.10 -14.69
N GLY A 272 0.47 -4.04 -13.75
CA GLY A 272 1.61 -3.12 -13.84
C GLY A 272 2.50 -3.38 -15.06
N GLU A 273 2.78 -4.67 -15.40
CA GLU A 273 3.49 -5.05 -16.63
C GLU A 273 2.74 -4.56 -17.88
N SER A 274 1.42 -4.72 -17.93
CA SER A 274 0.59 -4.26 -19.07
C SER A 274 0.57 -2.74 -19.22
N LEU A 275 0.79 -1.99 -18.12
CA LEU A 275 0.89 -0.53 -18.10
C LEU A 275 2.30 -0.03 -18.44
N GLY A 276 3.28 -0.94 -18.55
CA GLY A 276 4.65 -0.63 -18.92
C GLY A 276 5.58 -0.29 -17.77
N ALA A 277 5.25 -0.67 -16.52
CA ALA A 277 6.18 -0.54 -15.40
C ALA A 277 7.47 -1.35 -15.70
N ASP A 278 8.63 -0.75 -15.43
CA ASP A 278 9.94 -1.39 -15.70
C ASP A 278 10.29 -2.44 -14.63
N ALA A 279 9.76 -2.27 -13.42
CA ALA A 279 9.87 -3.25 -12.35
C ALA A 279 8.69 -3.14 -11.37
N GLN A 280 8.42 -4.24 -10.67
CA GLN A 280 7.46 -4.29 -9.56
C GLN A 280 8.05 -5.09 -8.42
N LEU A 281 8.07 -4.48 -7.23
CA LEU A 281 8.69 -5.02 -6.04
C LEU A 281 7.73 -4.94 -4.86
N THR A 282 7.88 -5.87 -3.91
CA THR A 282 7.13 -5.83 -2.64
C THR A 282 7.85 -4.97 -1.60
N LYS A 283 7.12 -4.17 -0.83
CA LYS A 283 7.69 -3.23 0.16
C LYS A 283 8.68 -3.84 1.16
N PRO A 284 8.56 -5.09 1.66
CA PRO A 284 9.60 -5.65 2.54
C PRO A 284 10.94 -5.86 1.83
N GLU A 285 10.98 -5.89 0.51
CA GLU A 285 12.18 -6.17 -0.27
C GLU A 285 12.97 -4.88 -0.61
N ILE A 286 13.21 -4.01 0.38
CA ILE A 286 13.88 -2.71 0.18
C ILE A 286 15.29 -2.84 -0.41
N GLY A 287 15.99 -3.92 -0.09
CA GLY A 287 17.29 -4.21 -0.69
C GLY A 287 17.21 -4.42 -2.20
N GLN A 288 16.17 -5.12 -2.68
CA GLN A 288 15.94 -5.30 -4.10
C GLN A 288 15.55 -3.99 -4.80
N LEU A 289 14.85 -3.08 -4.09
CA LEU A 289 14.53 -1.75 -4.62
C LEU A 289 15.80 -1.00 -5.00
N VAL A 290 16.78 -0.95 -4.10
CA VAL A 290 18.05 -0.27 -4.36
C VAL A 290 18.77 -0.88 -5.57
N ASP A 291 18.90 -2.22 -5.62
CA ASP A 291 19.53 -2.91 -6.75
C ASP A 291 18.82 -2.65 -8.08
N THR A 292 17.48 -2.58 -8.04
CA THR A 292 16.67 -2.32 -9.23
C THR A 292 16.82 -0.87 -9.70
N VAL A 293 16.86 0.09 -8.78
CA VAL A 293 17.14 1.50 -9.09
C VAL A 293 18.51 1.64 -9.76
N ASP A 294 19.56 1.02 -9.19
CA ASP A 294 20.90 1.02 -9.78
C ASP A 294 20.88 0.49 -11.22
N GLN A 295 20.26 -0.69 -11.43
CA GLN A 295 20.22 -1.32 -12.76
C GLN A 295 19.47 -0.49 -13.80
N LEU A 296 18.37 0.16 -13.40
CA LEU A 296 17.55 0.93 -14.31
C LEU A 296 18.18 2.27 -14.67
N ILE A 297 18.82 2.96 -13.72
CA ILE A 297 19.56 4.20 -13.96
C ILE A 297 20.74 3.91 -14.86
N ASP A 298 21.55 2.87 -14.58
CA ASP A 298 22.71 2.49 -15.39
C ASP A 298 22.33 2.12 -16.84
N ARG A 299 21.09 1.62 -17.07
CA ARG A 299 20.58 1.33 -18.43
C ARG A 299 20.18 2.59 -19.16
N ALA A 300 19.61 3.56 -18.46
CA ALA A 300 19.14 4.82 -19.06
C ALA A 300 20.31 5.74 -19.46
N GLU A 301 21.47 5.60 -18.82
CA GLU A 301 22.69 6.36 -19.12
C GLU A 301 23.53 5.81 -20.28
N LYS A 302 23.19 4.60 -20.81
CA LYS A 302 23.86 3.94 -21.95
C LYS A 302 23.11 4.13 -23.24
#